data_39f5bfe1e7965eea51dd560bfe2a2f87
#
_entry.id   39f5bfe1e7965eea51dd560bfe2a2f87
#
_cell.length_a   1.000
_cell.length_b   1.000
_cell.length_c   1.000
_cell.angle_alpha   90.00
_cell.angle_beta   90.00
_cell.angle_gamma   90.00
#
_symmetry.space_group_name_H-M   'P 1'
#
loop_
_entity.id
_entity.type
_entity.pdbx_description
1 polymer ?
#
loop_
_entity_poly.entity_id
_entity_poly.type
_entity_poly.pdbx_seq_one_letter_code
_entity_poly.pdbx_strand_id
1 'polypeptide(L)'
;MRVRVRYYAMARDAASKRDEVISLQEGSTVLGLVHALVMLHGPLRDYVYDDKGRPLDYLMFSVNEVDIVGLGGFKTVLRDGDTVRVMPPIGGG
;
A
#
# COMPACT_ATOMS: atom_id res chain seq x y z
N MET A 1 3.13 1.89 -16.14
CA MET A 1 2.34 2.95 -15.48
C MET A 1 3.04 3.42 -14.22
N ARG A 2 2.72 4.61 -13.76
CA ARG A 2 3.33 5.19 -12.58
C ARG A 2 2.24 5.55 -11.58
N VAL A 3 2.41 5.13 -10.33
CA VAL A 3 1.49 5.46 -9.25
C VAL A 3 2.24 6.18 -8.14
N ARG A 4 1.58 7.14 -7.50
CA ARG A 4 2.13 7.83 -6.35
C ARG A 4 1.71 7.08 -5.09
N VAL A 5 2.67 6.84 -4.20
CA VAL A 5 2.39 6.22 -2.90
C VAL A 5 2.71 7.23 -1.82
N ARG A 6 1.77 7.45 -0.92
CA ARG A 6 1.95 8.36 0.21
C ARG A 6 1.85 7.57 1.52
N TYR A 7 2.84 7.76 2.37
CA TYR A 7 2.97 7.03 3.62
C TYR A 7 2.61 7.92 4.80
N TYR A 8 1.94 7.34 5.79
CA TYR A 8 1.52 8.06 7.00
C TYR A 8 1.92 7.26 8.24
N ALA A 9 2.24 7.98 9.34
CA ALA A 9 2.53 7.38 10.64
C ALA A 9 3.59 6.27 10.55
N MET A 10 3.30 5.09 11.08
CA MET A 10 4.25 3.98 11.12
C MET A 10 4.70 3.55 9.72
N ALA A 11 3.84 3.66 8.71
CA ALA A 11 4.21 3.32 7.34
C ALA A 11 5.27 4.28 6.82
N ARG A 12 5.16 5.56 7.15
CA ARG A 12 6.18 6.56 6.80
C ARG A 12 7.51 6.25 7.48
N ASP A 13 7.47 5.88 8.74
CA ASP A 13 8.69 5.53 9.46
C ASP A 13 9.33 4.28 8.84
N ALA A 14 8.53 3.28 8.52
CA ALA A 14 9.03 2.04 7.91
C ALA A 14 9.61 2.26 6.51
N ALA A 15 9.00 3.13 5.71
CA ALA A 15 9.47 3.44 4.36
C ALA A 15 10.60 4.49 4.36
N SER A 16 10.77 5.23 5.46
CA SER A 16 11.72 6.34 5.61
C SER A 16 11.51 7.46 4.60
N LYS A 17 10.26 7.67 4.19
CA LYS A 17 9.89 8.76 3.28
C LYS A 17 8.39 9.02 3.36
N ARG A 18 7.99 10.21 2.91
CA ARG A 18 6.60 10.62 2.94
C ARG A 18 5.82 10.16 1.72
N ASP A 19 6.47 10.14 0.56
CA ASP A 19 5.85 9.70 -0.68
C ASP A 19 6.91 9.30 -1.69
N GLU A 20 6.47 8.57 -2.71
CA GLU A 20 7.33 8.19 -3.83
C GLU A 20 6.46 7.80 -5.02
N VAL A 21 7.08 7.73 -6.17
CA VAL A 21 6.44 7.26 -7.39
C VAL A 21 6.97 5.86 -7.70
N ILE A 22 6.07 4.93 -7.92
CA ILE A 22 6.41 3.54 -8.22
C ILE A 22 5.98 3.23 -9.65
N SER A 23 6.90 2.66 -10.41
CA SER A 23 6.59 2.16 -11.77
C SER A 23 6.09 0.73 -11.67
N LEU A 24 4.96 0.46 -12.29
CA LEU A 24 4.33 -0.86 -12.31
C LEU A 24 3.92 -1.21 -13.73
N GLN A 25 3.74 -2.50 -13.97
CA GLN A 25 3.17 -2.95 -15.23
C GLN A 25 1.70 -2.59 -15.32
N GLU A 26 1.21 -2.34 -16.53
CA GLU A 26 -0.22 -2.14 -16.77
C GLU A 26 -1.00 -3.34 -16.24
N GLY A 27 -2.13 -3.04 -15.59
CA GLY A 27 -2.98 -4.08 -15.01
C GLY A 27 -2.58 -4.52 -13.61
N SER A 28 -1.51 -3.94 -13.05
CA SER A 28 -1.10 -4.27 -11.67
C SER A 28 -2.19 -3.92 -10.68
N THR A 29 -2.27 -4.73 -9.62
CA THR A 29 -3.24 -4.56 -8.55
C THR A 29 -2.61 -3.91 -7.33
N VAL A 30 -3.45 -3.55 -6.35
CA VAL A 30 -2.96 -3.08 -5.05
C VAL A 30 -2.05 -4.12 -4.41
N LEU A 31 -2.39 -5.43 -4.52
CA LEU A 31 -1.53 -6.48 -3.98
C LEU A 31 -0.15 -6.46 -4.64
N GLY A 32 -0.09 -6.29 -5.95
CA GLY A 32 1.18 -6.18 -6.67
C GLY A 32 1.99 -4.98 -6.22
N LEU A 33 1.34 -3.85 -5.99
CA LEU A 33 1.99 -2.67 -5.44
C LEU A 33 2.54 -2.93 -4.04
N VAL A 34 1.73 -3.53 -3.16
CA VAL A 34 2.14 -3.84 -1.78
C VAL A 34 3.39 -4.73 -1.79
N HIS A 35 3.40 -5.74 -2.66
CA HIS A 35 4.56 -6.62 -2.82
C HIS A 35 5.81 -5.83 -3.23
N ALA A 36 5.67 -4.92 -4.18
CA ALA A 36 6.79 -4.07 -4.61
C ALA A 36 7.29 -3.18 -3.48
N LEU A 37 6.38 -2.60 -2.69
CA LEU A 37 6.74 -1.74 -1.57
C LEU A 37 7.51 -2.50 -0.49
N VAL A 38 7.10 -3.73 -0.20
CA VAL A 38 7.79 -4.57 0.78
C VAL A 38 9.19 -4.95 0.27
N MET A 39 9.35 -5.15 -1.02
CA MET A 39 10.67 -5.42 -1.60
C MET A 39 11.59 -4.20 -1.54
N LEU A 40 11.03 -3.00 -1.70
CA LEU A 40 11.79 -1.75 -1.62
C LEU A 40 12.11 -1.33 -0.19
N HIS A 41 11.16 -1.56 0.71
CA HIS A 41 11.24 -1.10 2.11
C HIS A 41 10.99 -2.28 3.03
N GLY A 42 12.05 -3.04 3.32
CA GLY A 42 11.96 -4.24 4.16
C GLY A 42 11.18 -4.07 5.46
N PRO A 43 11.36 -2.95 6.22
CA PRO A 43 10.61 -2.75 7.47
C PRO A 43 9.08 -2.72 7.31
N LEU A 44 8.56 -2.45 6.12
CA LEU A 44 7.10 -2.52 5.89
C LEU A 44 6.56 -3.94 6.00
N ARG A 45 7.40 -4.95 5.78
CA ARG A 45 6.96 -6.34 5.71
C ARG A 45 6.18 -6.76 6.95
N ASP A 46 6.65 -6.37 8.13
CA ASP A 46 6.04 -6.80 9.40
C ASP A 46 4.68 -6.15 9.64
N TYR A 47 4.37 -5.06 8.94
CA TYR A 47 3.06 -4.41 9.01
C TYR A 47 2.10 -4.90 7.93
N VAL A 48 2.61 -5.62 6.94
CA VAL A 48 1.84 -6.03 5.76
C VAL A 48 1.56 -7.52 5.76
N TYR A 49 2.53 -8.33 6.19
CA TYR A 49 2.42 -9.77 6.18
C TYR A 49 2.70 -10.36 7.56
N ASP A 50 2.01 -11.45 7.88
CA ASP A 50 2.37 -12.26 9.04
C ASP A 50 3.58 -13.14 8.73
N ASP A 51 4.00 -13.96 9.69
CA ASP A 51 5.17 -14.84 9.54
C ASP A 51 4.97 -15.94 8.49
N LYS A 52 3.73 -16.16 8.05
CA LYS A 52 3.40 -17.12 7.00
C LYS A 52 3.17 -16.44 5.65
N GLY A 53 3.43 -15.14 5.56
CA GLY A 53 3.26 -14.38 4.32
C GLY A 53 1.83 -14.00 4.00
N ARG A 54 0.90 -14.10 4.96
CA ARG A 54 -0.49 -13.72 4.75
C ARG A 54 -0.68 -12.23 5.06
N PRO A 55 -1.56 -11.54 4.32
CA PRO A 55 -1.82 -10.12 4.58
C PRO A 55 -2.34 -9.88 6.00
N LEU A 56 -1.87 -8.79 6.61
CA LEU A 56 -2.31 -8.32 7.91
C LEU A 56 -3.19 -7.08 7.75
N ASP A 57 -4.03 -6.84 8.74
CA ASP A 57 -4.93 -5.68 8.78
C ASP A 57 -4.32 -4.50 9.55
N TYR A 58 -3.00 -4.45 9.64
CA TYR A 58 -2.31 -3.37 10.36
C TYR A 58 -2.22 -2.08 9.57
N LEU A 59 -2.42 -2.13 8.26
CA LEU A 59 -2.39 -0.95 7.42
C LEU A 59 -3.67 -0.88 6.59
N MET A 60 -4.11 0.35 6.35
CA MET A 60 -5.19 0.64 5.44
C MET A 60 -4.63 1.22 4.15
N PHE A 61 -5.21 0.83 3.04
CA PHE A 61 -4.84 1.34 1.73
C PHE A 61 -6.04 2.02 1.10
N SER A 62 -5.81 3.18 0.51
CA SER A 62 -6.83 3.85 -0.29
C SER A 62 -6.27 4.15 -1.67
N VAL A 63 -7.15 4.15 -2.67
CA VAL A 63 -6.82 4.54 -4.04
C VAL A 63 -7.66 5.76 -4.36
N ASN A 64 -6.98 6.89 -4.62
CA ASN A 64 -7.65 8.16 -4.90
C ASN A 64 -8.71 8.49 -3.84
N GLU A 65 -8.32 8.32 -2.56
CA GLU A 65 -9.11 8.63 -1.37
C GLU A 65 -10.29 7.67 -1.11
N VAL A 66 -10.38 6.58 -1.85
CA VAL A 66 -11.38 5.53 -1.59
C VAL A 66 -10.68 4.33 -0.96
N ASP A 67 -11.15 3.91 0.22
CA ASP A 67 -10.63 2.71 0.88
C ASP A 67 -10.83 1.51 -0.05
N ILE A 68 -9.80 0.65 -0.16
CA ILE A 68 -9.87 -0.51 -1.05
C ILE A 68 -10.99 -1.50 -0.65
N VAL A 69 -11.43 -1.48 0.60
CA VAL A 69 -12.58 -2.27 1.04
C VAL A 69 -13.84 -1.87 0.25
N GLY A 70 -13.96 -0.58 -0.10
CA GLY A 70 -15.05 -0.08 -0.95
C GLY A 70 -14.82 -0.30 -2.44
N LEU A 71 -13.72 -0.92 -2.79
CA LEU A 71 -13.36 -1.25 -4.18
C LEU A 71 -13.22 -2.77 -4.27
N GLY A 72 -12.19 -3.25 -4.95
CA GLY A 72 -11.92 -4.68 -5.09
C GLY A 72 -10.95 -5.25 -4.05
N GLY A 73 -10.72 -4.55 -2.92
CA GLY A 73 -9.73 -4.97 -1.95
C GLY A 73 -8.34 -5.00 -2.58
N PHE A 74 -7.53 -5.97 -2.21
CA PHE A 74 -6.19 -6.13 -2.80
C PHE A 74 -6.22 -6.48 -4.29
N LYS A 75 -7.36 -6.88 -4.82
CA LYS A 75 -7.53 -7.14 -6.26
C LYS A 75 -7.87 -5.89 -7.06
N THR A 76 -8.01 -4.74 -6.41
CA THR A 76 -8.26 -3.47 -7.09
C THR A 76 -7.18 -3.22 -8.12
N VAL A 77 -7.58 -3.00 -9.37
CA VAL A 77 -6.65 -2.71 -10.46
C VAL A 77 -6.27 -1.24 -10.40
N LEU A 78 -4.95 -0.98 -10.46
CA LEU A 78 -4.42 0.37 -10.46
C LEU A 78 -4.32 0.90 -11.89
N ARG A 79 -4.34 2.22 -12.01
CA ARG A 79 -4.21 2.93 -13.28
C ARG A 79 -3.10 3.97 -13.18
N ASP A 80 -2.55 4.33 -14.32
CA ASP A 80 -1.53 5.37 -14.39
C ASP A 80 -2.04 6.66 -13.73
N GLY A 81 -1.21 7.24 -12.87
CA GLY A 81 -1.55 8.48 -12.17
C GLY A 81 -2.32 8.31 -10.87
N ASP A 82 -2.68 7.08 -10.51
CA ASP A 82 -3.36 6.85 -9.23
C ASP A 82 -2.48 7.24 -8.05
N THR A 83 -3.11 7.68 -6.96
CA THR A 83 -2.46 7.92 -5.68
C THR A 83 -2.95 6.90 -4.67
N VAL A 84 -2.01 6.14 -4.11
CA VAL A 84 -2.30 5.16 -3.07
C VAL A 84 -1.77 5.69 -1.74
N ARG A 85 -2.64 5.76 -0.73
CA ARG A 85 -2.25 6.13 0.63
C ARG A 85 -2.14 4.90 1.49
N VAL A 86 -1.05 4.84 2.26
CA VAL A 86 -0.75 3.74 3.18
C VAL A 86 -0.82 4.31 4.59
N MET A 87 -1.79 3.88 5.36
CA MET A 87 -2.16 4.51 6.63
C MET A 87 -2.35 3.48 7.72
N PRO A 88 -2.21 3.85 9.01
CA PRO A 88 -2.64 2.99 10.10
C PRO A 88 -4.16 2.85 10.09
N PRO A 89 -4.71 1.78 10.73
CA PRO A 89 -6.15 1.62 10.81
C PRO A 89 -6.79 2.81 11.52
N ILE A 90 -7.95 3.23 11.01
CA ILE A 90 -8.71 4.31 11.61
C ILE A 90 -9.46 3.75 12.82
N GLY A 91 -9.52 4.55 13.88
CA GLY A 91 -10.28 4.18 15.05
C GLY A 91 -9.56 3.28 16.03
N GLY A 92 -8.34 2.94 15.78
CA GLY A 92 -7.39 2.27 16.65
C GLY A 92 -7.92 1.77 17.99
N GLY A 93 -9.16 1.46 18.00
CA GLY A 93 -9.85 1.04 19.19
C GLY A 93 -9.26 -0.23 19.72
#